data_a83c14cda6dab5cc540b317567bd6b23
#
_entry.id   a83c14cda6dab5cc540b317567bd6b23
#
_cell.length_a   1.000
_cell.length_b   1.000
_cell.length_c   1.000
_cell.angle_alpha   90.00
_cell.angle_beta   90.00
_cell.angle_gamma   90.00
#
_symmetry.space_group_name_H-M   'P 1'
#
loop_
_entity.id
_entity.type
_entity.pdbx_description
1 polymer ?
#
loop_
_entity_poly.entity_id
_entity_poly.type
_entity_poly.pdbx_seq_one_letter_code
_entity_poly.pdbx_strand_id
1 'polypeptide(L)'
;SGTSSTPNEDMPEAIARLAVLKDIQDIMRANSNLQDTSGLQIFKGDGRRCTIGFAGFKNCCVKKGWGLSMGLSHCKAEEKELAERQKRRLCVKIGTYCAKKVLGKCIHKKTSYCCFPTKLSRIIQEQGRGQLNMGWGKPKHPQCRGFTVDELSRLDFEKLDLSELFDEIFAKVKKVTQSSVNTVSRNLSNRVSQMGREFNSETKTPGVQSKKLKSESNKPL
;
A
#
# COMPACT_ATOMS: atom_id res chain seq x y z
N SER A 1 29.18 28.82 -2.75
CA SER A 1 28.93 27.44 -3.19
C SER A 1 27.48 27.14 -2.89
N GLY A 2 26.59 27.43 -3.85
CA GLY A 2 25.19 27.08 -3.76
C GLY A 2 25.00 25.65 -4.22
N THR A 3 24.56 24.76 -3.34
CA THR A 3 24.05 23.44 -3.68
C THR A 3 22.68 23.61 -4.31
N SER A 4 22.61 23.46 -5.60
CA SER A 4 21.35 23.39 -6.33
C SER A 4 20.76 22.00 -6.11
N SER A 5 19.89 21.84 -5.11
CA SER A 5 19.06 20.67 -4.97
C SER A 5 17.99 20.69 -6.07
N THR A 6 17.92 19.63 -6.83
CA THR A 6 16.87 19.46 -7.85
C THR A 6 15.54 19.20 -7.16
N PRO A 7 14.44 19.90 -7.53
CA PRO A 7 13.14 19.79 -6.82
C PRO A 7 12.52 18.39 -6.76
N ASN A 8 13.07 17.42 -7.51
CA ASN A 8 12.54 16.06 -7.58
C ASN A 8 13.17 15.07 -6.57
N GLU A 9 14.31 15.38 -5.98
CA GLU A 9 14.97 14.47 -5.01
C GLU A 9 14.49 14.69 -3.57
N ASP A 10 14.08 15.92 -3.22
CA ASP A 10 13.66 16.28 -1.88
C ASP A 10 12.18 15.93 -1.58
N MET A 11 11.34 15.75 -2.61
CA MET A 11 9.92 15.50 -2.45
C MET A 11 9.60 14.15 -1.76
N PRO A 12 10.28 13.03 -2.09
CA PRO A 12 10.05 11.76 -1.41
C PRO A 12 10.38 11.82 0.08
N GLU A 13 11.46 12.50 0.43
CA GLU A 13 11.89 12.65 1.83
C GLU A 13 10.92 13.53 2.62
N ALA A 14 10.46 14.63 2.06
CA ALA A 14 9.46 15.49 2.68
C ALA A 14 8.14 14.75 2.92
N ILE A 15 7.68 13.92 1.98
CA ILE A 15 6.47 13.09 2.13
C ILE A 15 6.67 12.06 3.26
N ALA A 16 7.84 11.44 3.34
CA ALA A 16 8.12 10.49 4.41
C ALA A 16 8.13 11.16 5.78
N ARG A 17 8.78 12.30 5.90
CA ARG A 17 8.80 13.09 7.15
C ARG A 17 7.37 13.49 7.57
N LEU A 18 6.53 13.92 6.63
CA LEU A 18 5.12 14.24 6.90
C LEU A 18 4.32 13.01 7.34
N ALA A 19 4.55 11.84 6.72
CA ALA A 19 3.88 10.60 7.10
C ALA A 19 4.28 10.15 8.51
N VAL A 20 5.56 10.25 8.87
CA VAL A 20 6.05 9.97 10.23
C VAL A 20 5.43 10.94 11.23
N LEU A 21 5.42 12.23 10.93
CA LEU A 21 4.82 13.25 11.81
C LEU A 21 3.34 12.99 12.00
N LYS A 22 2.62 12.61 10.96
CA LYS A 22 1.20 12.25 11.04
C LYS A 22 0.98 11.03 11.92
N ASP A 23 1.74 9.94 11.73
CA ASP A 23 1.63 8.75 12.57
C ASP A 23 1.91 9.08 14.05
N ILE A 24 2.90 9.92 14.34
CA ILE A 24 3.19 10.39 15.69
C ILE A 24 2.02 11.22 16.23
N GLN A 25 1.46 12.15 15.45
CA GLN A 25 0.32 12.96 15.86
C GLN A 25 -0.92 12.09 16.15
N ASP A 26 -1.20 11.08 15.32
CA ASP A 26 -2.33 10.18 15.51
C ASP A 26 -2.15 9.34 16.79
N ILE A 27 -0.94 8.89 17.08
CA ILE A 27 -0.60 8.21 18.33
C ILE A 27 -0.76 9.17 19.53
N MET A 28 -0.28 10.39 19.42
CA MET A 28 -0.41 11.41 20.49
C MET A 28 -1.88 11.77 20.74
N ARG A 29 -2.68 11.92 19.70
CA ARG A 29 -4.14 12.16 19.83
C ARG A 29 -4.85 11.00 20.50
N ALA A 30 -4.53 9.77 20.12
CA ALA A 30 -5.11 8.57 20.73
C ALA A 30 -4.75 8.45 22.23
N ASN A 31 -3.66 9.10 22.65
CA ASN A 31 -3.15 9.06 24.03
C ASN A 31 -3.20 10.44 24.72
N SER A 32 -3.95 11.41 24.19
CA SER A 32 -4.01 12.77 24.71
C SER A 32 -4.52 12.92 26.16
N ASN A 33 -5.14 11.86 26.70
CA ASN A 33 -5.58 11.79 28.09
C ASN A 33 -4.50 11.29 29.06
N LEU A 34 -3.31 10.92 28.57
CA LEU A 34 -2.21 10.45 29.39
C LEU A 34 -1.37 11.65 29.86
N GLN A 35 -1.49 12.01 31.16
CA GLN A 35 -0.62 13.00 31.80
C GLN A 35 0.82 12.51 31.95
N ASP A 36 1.04 11.20 31.83
CA ASP A 36 2.35 10.55 31.91
C ASP A 36 2.69 9.87 30.57
N THR A 37 3.68 10.39 29.86
CA THR A 37 4.19 9.84 28.61
C THR A 37 5.20 8.70 28.80
N SER A 38 5.58 8.39 30.04
CA SER A 38 6.59 7.36 30.35
C SER A 38 6.19 5.95 29.88
N GLY A 39 4.88 5.68 29.80
CA GLY A 39 4.32 4.42 29.27
C GLY A 39 3.97 4.44 27.77
N LEU A 40 4.13 5.57 27.09
CA LEU A 40 3.77 5.70 25.67
C LEU A 40 4.70 4.87 24.80
N GLN A 41 4.12 4.02 23.97
CA GLN A 41 4.85 3.18 23.01
C GLN A 41 4.48 3.54 21.59
N ILE A 42 5.43 4.13 20.88
CA ILE A 42 5.27 4.61 19.50
C ILE A 42 5.61 3.47 18.52
N PHE A 43 4.82 3.29 17.48
CA PHE A 43 4.97 2.19 16.51
C PHE A 43 4.90 0.80 17.14
N LYS A 44 4.04 0.61 18.13
CA LYS A 44 3.80 -0.70 18.77
C LYS A 44 3.23 -1.69 17.76
N GLY A 45 3.73 -2.93 17.80
CA GLY A 45 3.21 -4.06 17.03
C GLY A 45 2.55 -5.13 17.91
N ASP A 46 1.86 -6.06 17.23
CA ASP A 46 1.21 -7.22 17.81
C ASP A 46 2.00 -8.49 17.54
N GLY A 47 2.17 -9.32 18.57
CA GLY A 47 2.72 -10.66 18.42
C GLY A 47 1.72 -11.60 17.75
N ARG A 48 2.03 -12.11 16.56
CA ARG A 48 1.20 -13.06 15.81
C ARG A 48 1.93 -14.36 15.57
N ARG A 49 1.19 -15.46 15.38
CA ARG A 49 1.76 -16.80 15.18
C ARG A 49 0.95 -17.56 14.15
N CYS A 50 1.65 -18.40 13.39
CA CYS A 50 1.03 -19.40 12.52
C CYS A 50 1.60 -20.80 12.82
N THR A 51 0.84 -21.83 12.52
CA THR A 51 1.16 -23.23 12.82
C THR A 51 1.61 -23.98 11.58
N ILE A 52 2.65 -24.78 11.75
CA ILE A 52 3.11 -25.79 10.78
C ILE A 52 2.96 -27.15 11.47
N GLY A 53 2.05 -27.97 10.92
CA GLY A 53 1.79 -29.32 11.42
C GLY A 53 2.88 -30.30 11.04
N PHE A 54 2.70 -31.55 11.46
CA PHE A 54 3.62 -32.65 11.18
C PHE A 54 3.81 -32.82 9.69
N ALA A 55 5.05 -33.00 9.26
CA ALA A 55 5.47 -33.18 7.85
C ALA A 55 4.93 -32.10 6.89
N GLY A 56 4.44 -30.97 7.39
CA GLY A 56 3.94 -29.88 6.55
C GLY A 56 2.51 -30.06 6.01
N PHE A 57 1.80 -31.13 6.41
CA PHE A 57 0.42 -31.39 5.97
C PHE A 57 -0.56 -30.26 6.31
N LYS A 58 -0.30 -29.51 7.37
CA LYS A 58 -0.99 -28.27 7.71
C LYS A 58 0.03 -27.15 7.81
N ASN A 59 0.01 -26.23 6.89
CA ASN A 59 0.91 -25.07 6.91
C ASN A 59 0.11 -23.77 6.83
N CYS A 60 -0.18 -23.18 7.99
CA CYS A 60 -0.86 -21.90 8.12
C CYS A 60 0.08 -20.68 8.02
N CYS A 61 1.37 -20.92 7.72
CA CYS A 61 2.38 -19.88 7.56
C CYS A 61 2.66 -19.55 6.06
N VAL A 62 1.83 -20.04 5.15
CA VAL A 62 2.01 -19.84 3.70
C VAL A 62 1.69 -18.40 3.32
N LYS A 63 2.58 -17.75 2.57
CA LYS A 63 2.43 -16.37 2.08
C LYS A 63 1.94 -16.28 0.63
N LYS A 64 2.34 -17.23 -0.21
CA LYS A 64 2.10 -17.26 -1.66
C LYS A 64 1.98 -18.70 -2.14
N GLY A 65 1.28 -18.92 -3.23
CA GLY A 65 1.28 -20.19 -3.95
C GLY A 65 -0.09 -20.65 -4.41
N TRP A 66 -0.10 -21.60 -5.32
CA TRP A 66 -1.29 -22.29 -5.80
C TRP A 66 -1.95 -23.01 -4.61
N GLY A 67 -3.23 -22.81 -4.43
CA GLY A 67 -3.94 -23.41 -3.31
C GLY A 67 -3.85 -22.64 -1.98
N LEU A 68 -3.46 -21.34 -1.98
CA LEU A 68 -3.45 -20.52 -0.78
C LEU A 68 -4.80 -20.56 -0.03
N SER A 69 -5.91 -20.49 -0.76
CA SER A 69 -7.27 -20.62 -0.20
C SER A 69 -7.53 -22.02 0.35
N MET A 70 -7.08 -23.07 -0.35
CA MET A 70 -7.19 -24.46 0.11
C MET A 70 -6.22 -24.77 1.25
N GLY A 71 -4.96 -24.28 1.17
CA GLY A 71 -3.96 -24.46 2.22
C GLY A 71 -4.31 -23.79 3.55
N LEU A 72 -5.11 -22.70 3.50
CA LEU A 72 -5.58 -21.97 4.66
C LEU A 72 -6.97 -22.39 5.14
N SER A 73 -7.69 -23.29 4.43
CA SER A 73 -9.06 -23.69 4.77
C SER A 73 -9.22 -24.20 6.20
N HIS A 74 -8.23 -24.92 6.69
CA HIS A 74 -8.20 -25.49 8.05
C HIS A 74 -7.44 -24.63 9.07
N CYS A 75 -7.04 -23.41 8.72
CA CYS A 75 -6.33 -22.49 9.59
C CYS A 75 -7.31 -21.61 10.37
N LYS A 76 -6.89 -21.20 11.57
CA LYS A 76 -7.66 -20.29 12.42
C LYS A 76 -7.80 -18.91 11.74
N ALA A 77 -8.84 -18.17 12.12
CA ALA A 77 -9.06 -16.82 11.61
C ALA A 77 -7.85 -15.91 11.81
N GLU A 78 -7.22 -15.97 12.98
CA GLU A 78 -6.01 -15.20 13.31
C GLU A 78 -4.81 -15.55 12.41
N GLU A 79 -4.69 -16.82 11.98
CA GLU A 79 -3.63 -17.26 11.07
C GLU A 79 -3.89 -16.80 9.64
N LYS A 80 -5.16 -16.73 9.22
CA LYS A 80 -5.58 -16.17 7.93
C LYS A 80 -5.34 -14.66 7.89
N GLU A 81 -5.70 -13.95 8.96
CA GLU A 81 -5.40 -12.53 9.11
C GLU A 81 -3.89 -12.26 9.05
N LEU A 82 -3.09 -13.07 9.72
CA LEU A 82 -1.63 -12.97 9.66
C LEU A 82 -1.12 -13.14 8.22
N ALA A 83 -1.68 -14.08 7.45
CA ALA A 83 -1.28 -14.27 6.05
C ALA A 83 -1.57 -13.00 5.21
N GLU A 84 -2.72 -12.35 5.41
CA GLU A 84 -3.05 -11.10 4.74
C GLU A 84 -2.12 -9.94 5.17
N ARG A 85 -1.83 -9.81 6.45
CA ARG A 85 -0.85 -8.82 6.95
C ARG A 85 0.54 -9.06 6.39
N GLN A 86 0.96 -10.32 6.22
CA GLN A 86 2.23 -10.65 5.58
C GLN A 86 2.27 -10.30 4.08
N LYS A 87 1.17 -10.51 3.35
CA LYS A 87 1.04 -10.07 1.95
C LYS A 87 1.21 -8.55 1.82
N ARG A 88 0.64 -7.82 2.76
CA ARG A 88 0.76 -6.35 2.84
C ARG A 88 2.11 -5.87 3.38
N ARG A 89 3.04 -6.79 3.67
CA ARG A 89 4.36 -6.49 4.25
C ARG A 89 4.31 -5.70 5.56
N LEU A 90 3.36 -6.03 6.42
CA LEU A 90 3.19 -5.39 7.72
C LEU A 90 3.88 -6.13 8.87
N CYS A 91 4.51 -7.28 8.62
CA CYS A 91 5.01 -8.17 9.67
C CYS A 91 6.49 -8.49 9.48
N VAL A 92 7.22 -8.49 10.59
CA VAL A 92 8.60 -8.99 10.72
C VAL A 92 8.57 -10.39 11.29
N LYS A 93 9.26 -11.34 10.64
CA LYS A 93 9.40 -12.71 11.14
C LYS A 93 10.43 -12.75 12.24
N ILE A 94 10.04 -13.28 13.43
CA ILE A 94 10.95 -13.39 14.58
C ILE A 94 11.65 -14.74 14.59
N GLY A 95 10.93 -15.81 14.28
CA GLY A 95 11.51 -17.13 14.17
C GLY A 95 10.50 -18.24 14.38
N THR A 96 11.00 -19.48 14.29
CA THR A 96 10.20 -20.69 14.43
C THR A 96 10.66 -21.48 15.68
N TYR A 97 9.70 -22.04 16.40
CA TYR A 97 9.96 -22.86 17.56
C TYR A 97 9.06 -24.11 17.58
N CYS A 98 9.48 -25.12 18.32
CA CYS A 98 8.67 -26.30 18.52
C CYS A 98 7.60 -26.03 19.58
N ALA A 99 6.33 -26.12 19.18
CA ALA A 99 5.18 -25.92 20.08
C ALA A 99 4.71 -27.22 20.75
N LYS A 100 4.90 -28.39 20.11
CA LYS A 100 4.54 -29.69 20.67
C LYS A 100 5.56 -30.76 20.25
N LYS A 101 6.07 -31.49 21.24
CA LYS A 101 6.94 -32.66 21.07
C LYS A 101 6.21 -33.93 21.51
N VAL A 102 6.47 -35.01 20.78
CA VAL A 102 6.04 -36.38 21.18
C VAL A 102 7.24 -37.31 20.97
N LEU A 103 7.57 -38.09 21.97
CA LEU A 103 8.74 -39.00 21.97
C LEU A 103 10.03 -38.30 21.50
N GLY A 104 10.29 -37.08 21.99
CA GLY A 104 11.45 -36.28 21.61
C GLY A 104 11.38 -35.61 20.22
N LYS A 105 10.47 -36.00 19.34
CA LYS A 105 10.30 -35.43 18.02
C LYS A 105 9.31 -34.26 18.01
N CYS A 106 9.63 -33.17 17.30
CA CYS A 106 8.73 -32.02 17.16
C CYS A 106 7.64 -32.32 16.15
N ILE A 107 6.39 -32.37 16.59
CA ILE A 107 5.22 -32.66 15.74
C ILE A 107 4.46 -31.40 15.35
N HIS A 108 4.56 -30.31 16.11
CA HIS A 108 3.98 -29.03 15.75
C HIS A 108 5.02 -27.91 15.93
N LYS A 109 5.23 -27.14 14.89
CA LYS A 109 6.03 -25.92 14.92
C LYS A 109 5.13 -24.69 14.85
N LYS A 110 5.55 -23.59 15.47
CA LYS A 110 4.94 -22.28 15.29
C LYS A 110 5.99 -21.28 14.83
N THR A 111 5.61 -20.46 13.88
CA THR A 111 6.41 -19.28 13.49
C THR A 111 5.76 -18.05 14.05
N SER A 112 6.54 -17.21 14.73
CA SER A 112 6.08 -15.95 15.32
C SER A 112 6.52 -14.75 14.51
N TYR A 113 5.72 -13.72 14.58
CA TYR A 113 5.87 -12.45 13.87
C TYR A 113 5.51 -11.31 14.80
N CYS A 114 6.13 -10.16 14.60
CA CYS A 114 5.62 -8.88 15.05
C CYS A 114 4.97 -8.16 13.86
N CYS A 115 3.68 -7.88 13.96
CA CYS A 115 2.91 -7.22 12.90
C CYS A 115 2.52 -5.82 13.34
N PHE A 116 2.62 -4.87 12.44
CA PHE A 116 2.42 -3.44 12.69
C PHE A 116 1.19 -2.91 11.96
N PRO A 117 0.57 -1.80 12.41
CA PRO A 117 -0.61 -1.22 11.79
C PRO A 117 -0.31 -0.66 10.40
N THR A 118 0.87 -0.08 10.20
CA THR A 118 1.29 0.50 8.92
C THR A 118 2.63 -0.06 8.44
N LYS A 119 2.90 0.04 7.15
CA LYS A 119 4.19 -0.34 6.57
C LYS A 119 5.32 0.54 7.11
N LEU A 120 5.05 1.84 7.26
CA LEU A 120 5.98 2.78 7.86
C LEU A 120 6.37 2.36 9.28
N SER A 121 5.39 2.02 10.14
CA SER A 121 5.66 1.53 11.49
C SER A 121 6.55 0.28 11.49
N ARG A 122 6.32 -0.65 10.54
CA ARG A 122 7.15 -1.84 10.39
C ARG A 122 8.58 -1.48 9.99
N ILE A 123 8.76 -0.59 9.00
CA ILE A 123 10.10 -0.17 8.51
C ILE A 123 10.88 0.52 9.62
N ILE A 124 10.26 1.47 10.32
CA ILE A 124 10.89 2.20 11.43
C ILE A 124 11.27 1.23 12.56
N GLN A 125 10.40 0.29 12.91
CA GLN A 125 10.71 -0.70 13.94
C GLN A 125 11.85 -1.63 13.52
N GLU A 126 11.86 -2.09 12.28
CA GLU A 126 12.86 -3.03 11.78
C GLU A 126 14.25 -2.39 11.75
N GLN A 127 14.37 -1.19 11.22
CA GLN A 127 15.64 -0.48 11.10
C GLN A 127 16.06 0.24 12.39
N GLY A 128 15.09 0.87 13.07
CA GLY A 128 15.38 1.59 14.33
C GLY A 128 15.81 0.67 15.45
N ARG A 129 15.28 -0.56 15.53
CA ARG A 129 15.78 -1.56 16.48
C ARG A 129 17.22 -1.91 16.21
N GLY A 130 17.64 -1.98 14.94
CA GLY A 130 19.03 -2.17 14.56
C GLY A 130 19.93 -1.04 15.08
N GLN A 131 19.51 0.22 14.93
CA GLN A 131 20.26 1.38 15.41
C GLN A 131 20.40 1.38 16.96
N LEU A 132 19.37 0.94 17.67
CA LEU A 132 19.34 0.93 19.14
C LEU A 132 19.83 -0.39 19.76
N ASN A 133 20.34 -1.34 18.97
CA ASN A 133 20.69 -2.68 19.40
C ASN A 133 19.55 -3.41 20.17
N MET A 134 18.31 -3.16 19.78
CA MET A 134 17.13 -3.77 20.38
C MET A 134 16.76 -5.07 19.67
N GLY A 135 16.75 -6.17 20.41
CA GLY A 135 16.33 -7.47 19.90
C GLY A 135 14.80 -7.59 19.76
N TRP A 136 14.39 -8.62 19.02
CA TRP A 136 12.99 -9.00 18.84
C TRP A 136 12.49 -10.04 19.87
N GLY A 137 13.32 -10.38 20.85
CA GLY A 137 13.04 -11.46 21.78
C GLY A 137 13.21 -12.85 21.17
N LYS A 138 12.74 -13.86 21.91
CA LYS A 138 12.80 -15.26 21.43
C LYS A 138 11.53 -15.59 20.61
N PRO A 139 11.60 -16.54 19.65
CA PRO A 139 10.43 -16.92 18.84
C PRO A 139 9.20 -17.33 19.68
N LYS A 140 9.42 -17.94 20.83
CA LYS A 140 8.33 -18.30 21.75
C LYS A 140 7.72 -17.10 22.48
N HIS A 141 8.53 -16.07 22.72
CA HIS A 141 8.17 -14.84 23.42
C HIS A 141 8.67 -13.61 22.63
N PRO A 142 8.00 -13.28 21.52
CA PRO A 142 8.40 -12.15 20.68
C PRO A 142 8.16 -10.83 21.43
N GLN A 143 9.09 -9.89 21.24
CA GLN A 143 9.07 -8.54 21.81
C GLN A 143 8.61 -7.55 20.75
N CYS A 144 7.31 -7.32 20.64
CA CYS A 144 6.72 -6.44 19.63
C CYS A 144 6.39 -5.04 20.19
N ARG A 145 6.99 -4.65 21.32
CA ARG A 145 6.76 -3.34 21.92
C ARG A 145 7.17 -2.19 20.99
N GLY A 146 6.54 -1.06 21.15
CA GLY A 146 6.93 0.18 20.48
C GLY A 146 8.21 0.77 21.08
N PHE A 147 8.66 1.89 20.50
CA PHE A 147 9.69 2.74 21.07
C PHE A 147 9.09 3.65 22.16
N THR A 148 9.83 3.89 23.22
CA THR A 148 9.57 5.04 24.10
C THR A 148 9.91 6.34 23.39
N VAL A 149 9.46 7.47 23.94
CA VAL A 149 9.81 8.79 23.41
C VAL A 149 11.33 8.99 23.38
N ASP A 150 12.01 8.58 24.45
CA ASP A 150 13.49 8.66 24.54
C ASP A 150 14.18 7.76 23.51
N GLU A 151 13.73 6.52 23.32
CA GLU A 151 14.26 5.63 22.30
C GLU A 151 14.05 6.21 20.89
N LEU A 152 12.88 6.77 20.62
CA LEU A 152 12.56 7.38 19.33
C LEU A 152 13.45 8.61 19.05
N SER A 153 13.73 9.43 20.06
CA SER A 153 14.58 10.63 19.92
C SER A 153 16.05 10.30 19.58
N ARG A 154 16.49 9.07 19.87
CA ARG A 154 17.84 8.59 19.56
C ARG A 154 17.95 7.94 18.19
N LEU A 155 16.85 7.82 17.45
CA LEU A 155 16.88 7.28 16.09
C LEU A 155 17.43 8.32 15.11
N ASP A 156 18.31 7.87 14.25
CA ASP A 156 18.76 8.63 13.09
C ASP A 156 17.80 8.34 11.92
N PHE A 157 16.84 9.23 11.71
CA PHE A 157 15.83 9.08 10.67
C PHE A 157 16.39 9.24 9.26
N GLU A 158 17.54 9.92 9.10
CA GLU A 158 18.19 10.08 7.79
C GLU A 158 18.81 8.78 7.29
N LYS A 159 19.13 7.86 8.20
CA LYS A 159 19.64 6.52 7.87
C LYS A 159 18.57 5.48 7.60
N LEU A 160 17.29 5.86 7.68
CA LEU A 160 16.21 4.92 7.39
C LEU A 160 15.99 4.80 5.87
N ASP A 161 16.07 3.57 5.38
CA ASP A 161 15.68 3.25 4.02
C ASP A 161 14.15 3.16 3.92
N LEU A 162 13.53 4.16 3.33
CA LEU A 162 12.10 4.26 3.09
C LEU A 162 11.70 3.93 1.65
N SER A 163 12.63 3.43 0.83
CA SER A 163 12.42 3.15 -0.60
C SER A 163 11.19 2.25 -0.84
N GLU A 164 11.00 1.23 -0.02
CA GLU A 164 9.81 0.34 -0.12
C GLU A 164 8.48 1.10 0.04
N LEU A 165 8.44 2.14 0.87
CA LEU A 165 7.26 2.97 1.05
C LEU A 165 7.04 3.88 -0.16
N PHE A 166 8.10 4.48 -0.67
CA PHE A 166 8.05 5.35 -1.85
C PHE A 166 7.63 4.60 -3.10
N ASP A 167 8.20 3.43 -3.36
CA ASP A 167 7.82 2.58 -4.49
C ASP A 167 6.32 2.29 -4.50
N GLU A 168 5.72 2.05 -3.34
CA GLU A 168 4.28 1.83 -3.23
C GLU A 168 3.48 3.11 -3.50
N ILE A 169 3.92 4.26 -2.97
CA ILE A 169 3.28 5.55 -3.19
C ILE A 169 3.35 5.91 -4.67
N PHE A 170 4.52 5.81 -5.30
CA PHE A 170 4.70 6.10 -6.72
C PHE A 170 3.89 5.17 -7.61
N ALA A 171 3.83 3.88 -7.29
CA ALA A 171 3.01 2.93 -8.02
C ALA A 171 1.51 3.29 -7.94
N LYS A 172 1.03 3.72 -6.77
CA LYS A 172 -0.35 4.19 -6.59
C LYS A 172 -0.63 5.48 -7.37
N VAL A 173 0.26 6.47 -7.26
CA VAL A 173 0.14 7.75 -7.99
C VAL A 173 0.11 7.49 -9.50
N LYS A 174 1.05 6.71 -10.03
CA LYS A 174 1.09 6.34 -11.45
C LYS A 174 -0.21 5.69 -11.92
N LYS A 175 -0.77 4.77 -11.12
CA LYS A 175 -2.05 4.09 -11.42
C LYS A 175 -3.22 5.07 -11.45
N VAL A 176 -3.29 6.00 -10.49
CA VAL A 176 -4.35 7.03 -10.42
C VAL A 176 -4.23 7.98 -11.60
N THR A 177 -3.03 8.48 -11.90
CA THR A 177 -2.76 9.38 -13.02
C THR A 177 -3.14 8.72 -14.35
N GLN A 178 -2.71 7.46 -14.57
CA GLN A 178 -3.05 6.72 -15.79
C GLN A 178 -4.55 6.51 -15.94
N SER A 179 -5.25 6.19 -14.85
CA SER A 179 -6.72 6.04 -14.84
C SER A 179 -7.41 7.36 -15.18
N SER A 180 -6.94 8.48 -14.63
CA SER A 180 -7.48 9.81 -14.90
C SER A 180 -7.25 10.23 -16.35
N VAL A 181 -6.05 10.03 -16.89
CA VAL A 181 -5.72 10.31 -18.30
C VAL A 181 -6.60 9.49 -19.24
N ASN A 182 -6.77 8.19 -18.96
CA ASN A 182 -7.63 7.32 -19.78
C ASN A 182 -9.10 7.73 -19.74
N THR A 183 -9.57 8.24 -18.61
CA THR A 183 -10.95 8.74 -18.46
C THR A 183 -11.14 10.03 -19.23
N VAL A 184 -10.22 11.00 -19.12
CA VAL A 184 -10.25 12.27 -19.87
C VAL A 184 -10.17 12.01 -21.36
N SER A 185 -9.26 11.13 -21.80
CA SER A 185 -9.10 10.77 -23.22
C SER A 185 -10.38 10.15 -23.79
N ARG A 186 -11.03 9.21 -23.06
CA ARG A 186 -12.32 8.63 -23.47
C ARG A 186 -13.42 9.67 -23.56
N ASN A 187 -13.53 10.55 -22.56
CA ASN A 187 -14.53 11.60 -22.55
C ASN A 187 -14.34 12.58 -23.72
N LEU A 188 -13.09 12.95 -23.99
CA LEU A 188 -12.76 13.81 -25.14
C LEU A 188 -13.10 13.13 -26.46
N SER A 189 -12.70 11.88 -26.66
CA SER A 189 -13.02 11.09 -27.84
C SER A 189 -14.54 10.98 -28.08
N ASN A 190 -15.31 10.72 -27.02
CA ASN A 190 -16.76 10.66 -27.10
C ASN A 190 -17.39 12.00 -27.50
N ARG A 191 -16.89 13.11 -26.94
CA ARG A 191 -17.36 14.48 -27.30
C ARG A 191 -17.02 14.83 -28.74
N VAL A 192 -15.82 14.52 -29.20
CA VAL A 192 -15.41 14.75 -30.61
C VAL A 192 -16.30 13.92 -31.56
N SER A 193 -16.55 12.64 -31.22
CA SER A 193 -17.43 11.77 -32.01
C SER A 193 -18.88 12.27 -32.05
N GLN A 194 -19.36 12.85 -30.95
CA GLN A 194 -20.71 13.44 -30.87
C GLN A 194 -20.80 14.69 -31.71
N MET A 195 -19.85 15.63 -31.61
CA MET A 195 -19.78 16.82 -32.47
C MET A 195 -19.70 16.48 -33.95
N GLY A 196 -18.92 15.44 -34.31
CA GLY A 196 -18.85 14.96 -35.69
C GLY A 196 -20.19 14.42 -36.23
N ARG A 197 -21.01 13.76 -35.37
CA ARG A 197 -22.35 13.32 -35.74
C ARG A 197 -23.33 14.49 -35.90
N GLU A 198 -23.27 15.47 -35.02
CA GLU A 198 -24.10 16.68 -35.10
C GLU A 198 -23.79 17.48 -36.39
N PHE A 199 -22.50 17.68 -36.70
CA PHE A 199 -22.07 18.35 -37.94
C PHE A 199 -22.56 17.62 -39.17
N ASN A 200 -22.46 16.29 -39.26
CA ASN A 200 -22.95 15.50 -40.39
C ASN A 200 -24.48 15.46 -40.48
N SER A 201 -25.22 15.69 -39.39
CA SER A 201 -26.68 15.77 -39.40
C SER A 201 -27.17 17.12 -39.95
N GLU A 202 -26.47 18.21 -39.67
CA GLU A 202 -26.79 19.54 -40.17
C GLU A 202 -26.51 19.70 -41.68
N THR A 203 -25.49 19.00 -42.23
CA THR A 203 -25.20 19.01 -43.67
C THR A 203 -26.16 18.19 -44.50
N LYS A 204 -27.07 17.42 -43.90
CA LYS A 204 -28.18 16.74 -44.60
C LYS A 204 -29.48 17.52 -44.56
N THR A 205 -29.44 18.81 -44.87
CA THR A 205 -30.70 19.58 -45.18
C THR A 205 -31.25 19.13 -46.52
N PRO A 206 -32.51 18.69 -46.62
CA PRO A 206 -33.10 18.18 -47.86
C PRO A 206 -33.36 19.36 -48.85
N GLY A 207 -32.75 19.27 -50.02
CA GLY A 207 -33.28 19.76 -51.27
C GLY A 207 -33.61 21.25 -51.41
N VAL A 208 -32.61 22.04 -51.80
CA VAL A 208 -32.93 23.18 -52.63
C VAL A 208 -33.37 22.64 -53.98
N GLN A 209 -34.70 22.64 -54.25
CA GLN A 209 -35.24 22.40 -55.58
C GLN A 209 -34.76 23.48 -56.47
N SER A 210 -33.91 23.17 -57.43
CA SER A 210 -33.53 24.05 -58.56
C SER A 210 -34.77 24.32 -59.42
N LYS A 211 -35.40 25.46 -59.22
CA LYS A 211 -36.39 26.00 -60.16
C LYS A 211 -35.70 26.20 -61.51
N LYS A 212 -36.09 25.35 -62.47
CA LYS A 212 -35.81 25.50 -63.87
C LYS A 212 -36.36 26.88 -64.38
N LEU A 213 -35.51 27.86 -64.62
CA LEU A 213 -35.88 29.03 -65.35
C LEU A 213 -36.12 28.62 -66.83
N LYS A 214 -37.37 28.68 -67.27
CA LYS A 214 -37.72 28.62 -68.70
C LYS A 214 -37.22 29.89 -69.38
N SER A 215 -36.29 29.69 -70.27
CA SER A 215 -35.94 30.73 -71.23
C SER A 215 -37.08 30.96 -72.22
N GLU A 216 -37.75 32.10 -72.15
CA GLU A 216 -38.64 32.55 -73.20
C GLU A 216 -37.76 33.18 -74.27
N SER A 217 -37.79 32.55 -75.42
CA SER A 217 -37.16 33.05 -76.65
C SER A 217 -37.94 34.26 -77.20
N ASN A 218 -37.28 35.36 -77.32
CA ASN A 218 -37.78 36.52 -78.08
C ASN A 218 -37.66 36.25 -79.59
N LYS A 219 -38.79 36.41 -80.25
CA LYS A 219 -38.89 36.41 -81.69
C LYS A 219 -38.77 37.86 -82.24
N PRO A 220 -38.10 38.11 -83.39
CA PRO A 220 -37.80 39.46 -83.91
C PRO A 220 -38.96 40.02 -84.70
N LEU A 221 -38.98 41.35 -84.76
CA LEU A 221 -39.35 42.19 -85.89
C LEU A 221 -38.30 43.25 -86.15
#